data_ed727d332f319cc0cdf2bf83b765074a
#
_entry.id   ed727d332f319cc0cdf2bf83b765074a
#
_cell.length_a   1.000
_cell.length_b   1.000
_cell.length_c   1.000
_cell.angle_alpha   90.00
_cell.angle_beta   90.00
_cell.angle_gamma   90.00
#
_symmetry.space_group_name_H-M   'P 1'
#
loop_
_entity.id
_entity.type
_entity.pdbx_description
1 polymer ?
#
loop_
_entity_poly.entity_id
_entity_poly.type
_entity_poly.pdbx_seq_one_letter_code
_entity_poly.pdbx_strand_id
1 'polypeptide(L)'
;MDASMSYETLIAAAGSVGIEPRGISMLPFLKEGRDSVRLVSPTAAPRKYDIVLYRVRDEYVLHRIIGFDGDNYIICGDNCRGWERGHGRGDILAVVD
;
A
#
# COMPACT_ATOMS: atom_id res chain seq x y z
N MET A 1 4.34 -1.19 26.90
CA MET A 1 4.33 -1.86 25.62
C MET A 1 4.03 -0.84 24.54
N ASP A 2 4.82 -0.89 23.55
CA ASP A 2 4.50 -0.14 22.38
C ASP A 2 3.18 -0.67 21.83
N ALA A 3 2.17 0.16 21.78
CA ALA A 3 0.87 -0.22 21.25
C ALA A 3 0.90 -0.38 19.73
N SER A 4 1.98 0.08 19.09
CA SER A 4 2.06 0.04 17.65
C SER A 4 2.72 -1.24 17.21
N MET A 5 1.93 -2.26 16.92
CA MET A 5 2.39 -3.36 16.11
C MET A 5 2.43 -2.90 14.66
N SER A 6 3.45 -3.30 13.93
CA SER A 6 3.52 -2.99 12.51
C SER A 6 2.39 -3.70 11.76
N TYR A 7 1.97 -3.13 10.63
CA TYR A 7 0.98 -3.78 9.78
C TYR A 7 1.48 -5.13 9.28
N GLU A 8 2.77 -5.23 8.98
CA GLU A 8 3.37 -6.50 8.55
C GLU A 8 3.21 -7.57 9.63
N THR A 9 3.42 -7.22 10.89
CA THR A 9 3.27 -8.14 12.01
C THR A 9 1.81 -8.55 12.20
N LEU A 10 0.88 -7.60 12.11
CA LEU A 10 -0.54 -7.89 12.22
C LEU A 10 -1.02 -8.81 11.09
N ILE A 11 -0.57 -8.56 9.87
CA ILE A 11 -0.93 -9.39 8.72
C ILE A 11 -0.34 -10.79 8.88
N ALA A 12 0.91 -10.89 9.32
CA ALA A 12 1.55 -12.20 9.54
C ALA A 12 0.82 -13.01 10.61
N ALA A 13 0.30 -12.36 11.64
CA ALA A 13 -0.39 -13.05 12.74
C ALA A 13 -1.83 -13.40 12.39
N ALA A 14 -2.56 -12.56 11.69
CA ALA A 14 -4.00 -12.69 11.48
C ALA A 14 -4.39 -12.94 10.01
N GLY A 15 -3.45 -12.82 9.07
CA GLY A 15 -3.72 -12.99 7.64
C GLY A 15 -4.20 -11.73 6.94
N SER A 16 -4.78 -10.81 7.67
CA SER A 16 -5.25 -9.55 7.12
C SER A 16 -5.37 -8.50 8.21
N VAL A 17 -5.46 -7.25 7.80
CA VAL A 17 -5.75 -6.14 8.70
C VAL A 17 -6.62 -5.12 7.97
N GLY A 18 -7.64 -4.60 8.65
CA GLY A 18 -8.46 -3.51 8.15
C GLY A 18 -7.84 -2.18 8.55
N ILE A 19 -7.76 -1.25 7.61
CA ILE A 19 -7.30 0.11 7.90
C ILE A 19 -8.24 1.13 7.28
N GLU A 20 -8.22 2.33 7.83
CA GLU A 20 -8.86 3.48 7.21
C GLU A 20 -7.78 4.30 6.48
N PRO A 21 -7.96 4.59 5.20
CA PRO A 21 -7.00 5.44 4.48
C PRO A 21 -6.99 6.84 5.08
N ARG A 22 -5.82 7.46 5.08
CA ARG A 22 -5.64 8.82 5.59
C ARG A 22 -5.19 9.76 4.50
N GLY A 23 -5.61 11.01 4.63
CA GLY A 23 -5.23 12.05 3.68
C GLY A 23 -6.02 11.98 2.39
N ILE A 24 -5.47 12.61 1.37
CA ILE A 24 -6.18 12.83 0.09
C ILE A 24 -5.50 12.17 -1.10
N SER A 25 -4.38 11.48 -0.91
CA SER A 25 -3.56 10.99 -2.03
C SER A 25 -4.25 9.94 -2.89
N MET A 26 -5.29 9.28 -2.37
CA MET A 26 -6.03 8.27 -3.11
C MET A 26 -7.45 8.72 -3.51
N LEU A 27 -7.75 10.01 -3.36
CA LEU A 27 -9.01 10.54 -3.87
C LEU A 27 -9.03 10.46 -5.41
N PRO A 28 -10.18 10.25 -6.02
CA PRO A 28 -11.50 10.04 -5.41
C PRO A 28 -11.80 8.60 -5.01
N PHE A 29 -10.88 7.67 -5.25
CA PHE A 29 -11.12 6.25 -5.06
C PHE A 29 -11.26 5.88 -3.57
N LEU A 30 -10.30 6.31 -2.74
CA LEU A 30 -10.34 6.08 -1.29
C LEU A 30 -10.38 7.42 -0.58
N LYS A 31 -11.31 7.55 0.36
CA LYS A 31 -11.49 8.78 1.12
C LYS A 31 -11.46 8.50 2.61
N GLU A 32 -10.64 9.27 3.33
CA GLU A 32 -10.59 9.25 4.78
C GLU A 32 -11.99 9.53 5.35
N GLY A 33 -12.39 8.75 6.34
CA GLY A 33 -13.69 8.91 6.97
C GLY A 33 -14.87 8.30 6.21
N ARG A 34 -14.66 7.89 4.96
CA ARG A 34 -15.69 7.23 4.15
C ARG A 34 -15.40 5.76 3.93
N ASP A 35 -14.14 5.42 3.68
CA ASP A 35 -13.75 4.10 3.21
C ASP A 35 -12.88 3.38 4.23
N SER A 36 -12.92 2.07 4.20
CA SER A 36 -11.93 1.22 4.84
C SER A 36 -11.49 0.16 3.85
N VAL A 37 -10.27 -0.33 4.01
CA VAL A 37 -9.72 -1.34 3.12
C VAL A 37 -9.13 -2.48 3.94
N ARG A 38 -9.11 -3.68 3.35
CA ARG A 38 -8.45 -4.83 3.94
C ARG A 38 -7.12 -5.04 3.24
N LEU A 39 -6.08 -5.16 4.05
CA LEU A 39 -4.73 -5.43 3.58
C LEU A 39 -4.40 -6.90 3.83
N VAL A 40 -3.85 -7.54 2.82
CA VAL A 40 -3.40 -8.93 2.91
C VAL A 40 -1.96 -9.04 2.41
N SER A 41 -1.27 -10.09 2.83
CA SER A 41 0.06 -10.40 2.29
C SER A 41 -0.04 -10.68 0.80
N PRO A 42 0.94 -10.22 0.00
CA PRO A 42 0.96 -10.59 -1.41
C PRO A 42 1.22 -12.09 -1.54
N THR A 43 0.27 -12.82 -2.13
CA THR A 43 0.43 -14.26 -2.41
C THR A 43 1.08 -14.50 -3.76
N ALA A 44 1.06 -13.49 -4.62
CA ALA A 44 1.70 -13.48 -5.93
C ALA A 44 2.30 -12.11 -6.15
N ALA A 45 3.08 -11.94 -7.22
CA ALA A 45 3.62 -10.62 -7.55
C ALA A 45 2.48 -9.65 -7.77
N PRO A 46 2.51 -8.48 -7.11
CA PRO A 46 1.51 -7.45 -7.35
C PRO A 46 1.45 -7.05 -8.81
N ARG A 47 0.25 -6.73 -9.29
CA ARG A 47 -0.01 -6.44 -10.69
C ARG A 47 -0.31 -4.96 -10.89
N LYS A 48 -0.24 -4.55 -12.15
CA LYS A 48 -0.65 -3.19 -12.52
C LYS A 48 -2.07 -2.93 -12.03
N TYR A 49 -2.26 -1.75 -11.46
CA TYR A 49 -3.47 -1.23 -10.84
C TYR A 49 -3.79 -1.76 -9.45
N ASP A 50 -3.00 -2.67 -8.90
CA ASP A 50 -3.13 -3.03 -7.49
C ASP A 50 -2.80 -1.83 -6.61
N ILE A 51 -3.55 -1.67 -5.53
CA ILE A 51 -3.22 -0.71 -4.48
C ILE A 51 -2.38 -1.46 -3.45
N VAL A 52 -1.23 -0.90 -3.14
CA VAL A 52 -0.22 -1.58 -2.31
C VAL A 52 0.20 -0.71 -1.14
N LEU A 53 0.61 -1.37 -0.07
CA LEU A 53 1.21 -0.73 1.10
C LEU A 53 2.71 -0.92 1.04
N TYR A 54 3.45 0.15 1.24
CA TYR A 54 4.90 0.14 1.35
C TYR A 54 5.34 1.21 2.33
N ARG A 55 6.62 1.28 2.63
CA ARG A 55 7.15 2.29 3.55
C ARG A 55 8.04 3.26 2.79
N VAL A 56 7.89 4.53 3.12
CA VAL A 56 8.82 5.57 2.71
C VAL A 56 9.35 6.17 4.00
N ARG A 57 10.64 5.97 4.26
CA ARG A 57 11.23 6.31 5.55
C ARG A 57 10.49 5.55 6.66
N ASP A 58 9.91 6.24 7.62
CA ASP A 58 9.20 5.61 8.73
C ASP A 58 7.69 5.65 8.57
N GLU A 59 7.20 6.01 7.39
CA GLU A 59 5.76 6.15 7.14
C GLU A 59 5.25 5.09 6.20
N TYR A 60 4.06 4.58 6.51
CA TYR A 60 3.33 3.70 5.60
C TYR A 60 2.64 4.54 4.53
N VAL A 61 2.71 4.06 3.30
CA VAL A 61 2.10 4.71 2.15
C VAL A 61 1.22 3.71 1.43
N LEU A 62 0.02 4.14 1.06
CA LEU A 62 -0.95 3.33 0.32
C LEU A 62 -1.21 4.01 -1.02
N HIS A 63 -0.63 3.47 -2.10
CA HIS A 63 -0.75 4.02 -3.44
C HIS A 63 -0.96 2.90 -4.46
N ARG A 64 -1.16 3.28 -5.71
CA ARG A 64 -1.48 2.35 -6.80
C ARG A 64 -0.28 2.09 -7.70
N ILE A 65 -0.08 0.84 -8.08
CA ILE A 65 0.89 0.49 -9.13
C ILE A 65 0.32 0.93 -10.47
N ILE A 66 1.04 1.79 -11.17
CA ILE A 66 0.62 2.30 -12.48
C ILE A 66 1.44 1.77 -13.63
N GLY A 67 2.53 1.08 -13.36
CA GLY A 67 3.36 0.49 -14.39
C GLY A 67 4.60 -0.18 -13.80
N PHE A 68 5.50 -0.52 -14.68
CA PHE A 68 6.74 -1.23 -14.32
C PHE A 68 7.93 -0.57 -14.99
N ASP A 69 9.07 -0.65 -14.32
CA ASP A 69 10.35 -0.21 -14.83
C ASP A 69 11.35 -1.33 -14.56
N GLY A 70 11.50 -2.25 -15.53
CA GLY A 70 12.22 -3.50 -15.29
C GLY A 70 11.53 -4.32 -14.22
N ASP A 71 12.25 -4.73 -13.18
CA ASP A 71 11.71 -5.47 -12.06
C ASP A 71 11.10 -4.60 -10.97
N ASN A 72 11.16 -3.28 -11.14
CA ASN A 72 10.63 -2.34 -10.18
C ASN A 72 9.26 -1.82 -10.58
N TYR A 73 8.52 -1.36 -9.59
CA TYR A 73 7.20 -0.80 -9.78
C TYR A 73 7.27 0.71 -9.94
N ILE A 74 6.39 1.24 -10.75
CA ILE A 74 6.10 2.67 -10.80
C ILE A 74 4.79 2.85 -10.04
N ILE A 75 4.82 3.64 -8.97
CA ILE A 75 3.73 3.76 -8.01
C ILE A 75 3.31 5.22 -7.92
N CYS A 76 2.00 5.45 -7.86
CA CYS A 76 1.45 6.80 -7.74
C CYS A 76 0.13 6.76 -6.96
N GLY A 77 -0.09 7.76 -6.12
CA GLY A 77 -1.41 7.96 -5.54
C GLY A 77 -2.40 8.48 -6.58
N ASP A 78 -3.63 8.04 -6.51
CA ASP A 78 -4.66 8.41 -7.49
C ASP A 78 -4.86 9.93 -7.59
N ASN A 79 -4.53 10.66 -6.54
CA ASN A 79 -4.65 12.12 -6.49
C ASN A 79 -3.27 12.79 -6.47
N CYS A 80 -2.24 12.12 -6.92
CA CYS A 80 -0.88 12.64 -6.91
C CYS A 80 -0.42 12.88 -8.34
N ARG A 81 0.51 13.84 -8.51
CA ARG A 81 1.09 14.16 -9.83
C ARG A 81 2.43 13.49 -10.06
N GLY A 82 3.16 13.21 -8.98
CA GLY A 82 4.48 12.61 -9.08
C GLY A 82 4.43 11.10 -8.95
N TRP A 83 5.34 10.44 -9.63
CA TRP A 83 5.47 8.99 -9.57
C TRP A 83 6.64 8.63 -8.67
N GLU A 84 6.53 7.49 -7.99
CA GLU A 84 7.64 6.91 -7.27
C GLU A 84 8.17 5.70 -8.03
N ARG A 85 9.49 5.60 -8.10
CA ARG A 85 10.19 4.50 -8.76
C ARG A 85 11.15 3.84 -7.78
N GLY A 86 11.68 2.68 -8.15
CA GLY A 86 12.72 2.02 -7.38
C GLY A 86 12.23 1.07 -6.31
N HIS A 87 10.92 0.85 -6.20
CA HIS A 87 10.36 -0.14 -5.30
C HIS A 87 10.20 -1.46 -6.02
N GLY A 88 10.85 -2.50 -5.51
CA GLY A 88 10.70 -3.85 -6.03
C GLY A 88 9.69 -4.65 -5.24
N ARG A 89 9.52 -5.93 -5.62
CA ARG A 89 8.55 -6.81 -4.98
C ARG A 89 8.78 -6.93 -3.47
N GLY A 90 10.04 -6.95 -3.03
CA GLY A 90 10.38 -7.07 -1.62
C GLY A 90 10.01 -5.84 -0.78
N ASP A 91 9.73 -4.71 -1.43
CA ASP A 91 9.33 -3.49 -0.75
C ASP A 91 7.82 -3.42 -0.50
N ILE A 92 7.04 -4.24 -1.18
CA ILE A 92 5.60 -4.26 -1.04
C ILE A 92 5.22 -5.10 0.18
N LEU A 93 4.64 -4.45 1.16
CA LEU A 93 4.29 -5.06 2.44
C LEU A 93 2.95 -5.76 2.41
N ALA A 94 2.01 -5.21 1.66
CA ALA A 94 0.65 -5.73 1.57
C ALA A 94 -0.03 -5.22 0.32
N VAL A 95 -1.12 -5.88 -0.06
CA VAL A 95 -2.01 -5.43 -1.13
C VAL A 95 -3.42 -5.28 -0.59
N VAL A 96 -4.18 -4.38 -1.20
CA VAL A 96 -5.60 -4.24 -0.89
C VAL A 96 -6.34 -5.39 -1.55
N ASP A 97 -7.10 -6.05 -0.72
CA ASP A 97 -7.92 -7.20 -1.15
C ASP A 97 -9.24 -6.73 -1.74
#